data_1a42b9e82e48444e5bbb82bf31c7905c
#
_entry.id   1a42b9e82e48444e5bbb82bf31c7905c
#
_cell.length_a   1.000
_cell.length_b   1.000
_cell.length_c   1.000
_cell.angle_alpha   90.00
_cell.angle_beta   90.00
_cell.angle_gamma   90.00
#
_symmetry.space_group_name_H-M   'P 1'
#
loop_
_entity.id
_entity.type
_entity.pdbx_description
1 polymer ?
#
loop_
_entity_poly.entity_id
_entity_poly.type
_entity_poly.pdbx_seq_one_letter_code
_entity_poly.pdbx_strand_id
1 'polypeptide(L)'
;VVSRYKLIPEGGKLPPPDKLPKEIRRSNFGSTYERLDRKKVSKTLVPGNNAFPIHPTLNRSLTPREAARIQTFPDRHIFEGTRRKQCILVGNAVPPLLASKIANEITKHVNELHKKSSNLILEKNSSLNIINFTKAKSKKTNFSFVDFFSGAGGISIGLKNAGMNCI
;
A
#
# COMPACT_ATOMS: atom_id res chain seq x y z
N VAL A 1 30.23 1.26 -2.31
CA VAL A 1 28.83 0.77 -2.38
C VAL A 1 28.58 -0.01 -3.65
N VAL A 2 28.88 0.56 -4.83
CA VAL A 2 28.66 -0.08 -6.13
C VAL A 2 29.43 -1.42 -6.26
N SER A 3 30.66 -1.47 -5.75
CA SER A 3 31.49 -2.70 -5.74
C SER A 3 30.80 -3.88 -5.02
N ARG A 4 30.07 -3.62 -3.94
CA ARG A 4 29.29 -4.63 -3.22
C ARG A 4 28.07 -5.07 -4.03
N TYR A 5 27.40 -4.14 -4.69
CA TYR A 5 26.21 -4.47 -5.48
C TYR A 5 26.52 -5.41 -6.65
N LYS A 6 27.72 -5.28 -7.24
CA LYS A 6 28.17 -6.18 -8.31
C LYS A 6 28.31 -7.65 -7.87
N LEU A 7 28.53 -7.90 -6.57
CA LEU A 7 28.69 -9.25 -6.01
C LEU A 7 27.36 -9.93 -5.68
N ILE A 8 26.24 -9.23 -5.83
CA ILE A 8 24.92 -9.73 -5.45
C ILE A 8 24.18 -10.15 -6.72
N PRO A 9 23.94 -11.43 -6.93
CA PRO A 9 23.17 -11.91 -8.08
C PRO A 9 21.69 -11.50 -7.94
N GLU A 10 20.92 -11.59 -9.04
CA GLU A 10 19.46 -11.37 -9.02
C GLU A 10 18.80 -12.33 -8.02
N GLY A 11 17.94 -11.81 -7.16
CA GLY A 11 17.30 -12.58 -6.09
C GLY A 11 18.20 -12.96 -4.91
N GLY A 12 19.49 -12.57 -4.95
CA GLY A 12 20.49 -12.92 -3.95
C GLY A 12 20.75 -11.85 -2.90
N LYS A 13 21.52 -12.25 -1.88
CA LYS A 13 22.02 -11.39 -0.80
C LYS A 13 23.53 -11.21 -0.90
N LEU A 14 24.03 -10.16 -0.27
CA LEU A 14 25.46 -9.96 -0.12
C LEU A 14 26.07 -11.16 0.60
N PRO A 15 27.17 -11.74 0.10
CA PRO A 15 27.90 -12.78 0.80
C PRO A 15 28.32 -12.35 2.22
N PRO A 16 28.48 -13.29 3.15
CA PRO A 16 28.90 -12.98 4.51
C PRO A 16 30.31 -12.34 4.53
N PRO A 17 30.64 -11.56 5.59
CA PRO A 17 31.85 -10.74 5.64
C PRO A 17 33.17 -11.50 5.42
N ASP A 18 33.24 -12.75 5.85
CA ASP A 18 34.39 -13.64 5.68
C ASP A 18 34.71 -13.95 4.22
N LYS A 19 33.66 -14.00 3.37
CA LYS A 19 33.75 -14.23 1.92
C LYS A 19 33.92 -12.95 1.10
N LEU A 20 33.99 -11.79 1.74
CA LEU A 20 34.16 -10.53 1.04
C LEU A 20 35.62 -10.06 1.07
N PRO A 21 36.12 -9.41 -0.02
CA PRO A 21 37.40 -8.73 -0.02
C PRO A 21 37.52 -7.75 1.16
N LYS A 22 38.71 -7.64 1.74
CA LYS A 22 38.95 -6.82 2.95
C LYS A 22 38.51 -5.37 2.78
N GLU A 23 38.67 -4.77 1.59
CA GLU A 23 38.36 -3.38 1.26
C GLU A 23 36.86 -3.05 1.29
N ILE A 24 36.00 -4.06 1.13
CA ILE A 24 34.54 -3.89 1.10
C ILE A 24 33.83 -4.57 2.26
N ARG A 25 34.59 -5.19 3.16
CA ARG A 25 34.06 -5.89 4.34
C ARG A 25 33.45 -4.90 5.33
N ARG A 26 32.26 -5.23 5.86
CA ARG A 26 31.57 -4.50 6.95
C ARG A 26 30.84 -5.50 7.83
N SER A 27 30.76 -5.22 9.12
CA SER A 27 30.17 -6.11 10.14
C SER A 27 28.63 -6.06 10.20
N ASN A 28 27.98 -5.04 9.65
CA ASN A 28 26.54 -4.87 9.81
C ASN A 28 25.89 -4.50 8.48
N PHE A 29 25.29 -5.50 7.85
CA PHE A 29 24.47 -5.34 6.64
C PHE A 29 23.02 -5.69 6.98
N GLY A 30 22.18 -4.69 7.14
CA GLY A 30 20.74 -4.93 7.18
C GLY A 30 20.19 -5.50 5.87
N SER A 31 18.90 -5.72 5.81
CA SER A 31 18.16 -6.23 4.62
C SER A 31 18.36 -5.45 3.32
N THR A 32 19.07 -4.32 3.37
CA THR A 32 19.33 -3.41 2.26
C THR A 32 20.26 -3.97 1.19
N TYR A 33 21.02 -5.00 1.49
CA TYR A 33 21.95 -5.65 0.55
C TYR A 33 21.35 -6.91 -0.03
N GLU A 34 20.10 -6.82 -0.46
CA GLU A 34 19.41 -7.87 -1.20
C GLU A 34 18.93 -7.31 -2.53
N ARG A 35 19.21 -8.04 -3.61
CA ARG A 35 18.76 -7.70 -4.96
C ARG A 35 17.40 -8.33 -5.21
N LEU A 36 16.48 -7.54 -5.76
CA LEU A 36 15.18 -8.06 -6.18
C LEU A 36 15.34 -9.08 -7.31
N ASP A 37 14.35 -9.95 -7.41
CA ASP A 37 14.20 -10.95 -8.47
C ASP A 37 12.98 -10.57 -9.32
N ARG A 38 13.15 -10.44 -10.64
CA ARG A 38 12.06 -10.09 -11.56
C ARG A 38 10.96 -11.15 -11.65
N LYS A 39 11.26 -12.39 -11.23
CA LYS A 39 10.33 -13.53 -11.27
C LYS A 39 9.64 -13.79 -9.94
N LYS A 40 9.92 -13.00 -8.90
CA LYS A 40 9.36 -13.19 -7.56
C LYS A 40 8.64 -11.93 -7.08
N VAL A 41 7.76 -12.11 -6.12
CA VAL A 41 7.14 -10.99 -5.40
C VAL A 41 8.21 -10.17 -4.68
N SER A 42 8.00 -8.85 -4.64
CA SER A 42 8.90 -7.95 -3.91
C SER A 42 8.82 -8.22 -2.41
N LYS A 43 9.95 -8.02 -1.74
CA LYS A 43 9.96 -7.94 -0.28
C LYS A 43 9.33 -6.65 0.20
N THR A 44 8.96 -6.65 1.48
CA THR A 44 8.49 -5.46 2.19
C THR A 44 9.52 -4.33 2.05
N LEU A 45 9.05 -3.18 1.61
CA LEU A 45 9.87 -1.97 1.52
C LEU A 45 9.96 -1.33 2.91
N VAL A 46 11.17 -1.18 3.42
CA VAL A 46 11.41 -0.55 4.72
C VAL A 46 11.70 0.94 4.52
N PRO A 47 11.14 1.83 5.36
CA PRO A 47 11.38 3.27 5.24
C PRO A 47 12.85 3.62 5.53
N GLY A 48 13.45 4.49 4.73
CA GLY A 48 14.81 4.99 4.93
C GLY A 48 15.58 5.23 3.64
N ASN A 49 16.58 6.11 3.70
CA ASN A 49 17.30 6.57 2.51
C ASN A 49 18.08 5.45 1.78
N ASN A 50 18.57 4.47 2.53
CA ASN A 50 19.34 3.33 2.00
C ASN A 50 18.67 1.99 2.33
N ALA A 51 17.38 2.01 2.67
CA ALA A 51 16.65 0.83 3.13
C ALA A 51 15.98 0.05 2.00
N PHE A 52 15.89 0.64 0.81
CA PHE A 52 15.31 -0.03 -0.33
C PHE A 52 16.24 -1.12 -0.87
N PRO A 53 15.67 -2.23 -1.34
CA PRO A 53 16.44 -3.29 -1.96
C PRO A 53 17.17 -2.81 -3.23
N ILE A 54 18.10 -3.63 -3.70
CA ILE A 54 18.86 -3.36 -4.92
C ILE A 54 17.97 -3.66 -6.13
N HIS A 55 18.08 -2.81 -7.14
CA HIS A 55 17.40 -2.99 -8.43
C HIS A 55 17.78 -4.35 -9.05
N PRO A 56 16.85 -5.09 -9.67
CA PRO A 56 17.12 -6.45 -10.18
C PRO A 56 18.35 -6.54 -11.09
N THR A 57 18.52 -5.58 -11.98
CA THR A 57 19.57 -5.59 -13.01
C THR A 57 20.63 -4.48 -12.86
N LEU A 58 20.32 -3.41 -12.12
CA LEU A 58 21.25 -2.28 -11.96
C LEU A 58 21.97 -2.34 -10.61
N ASN A 59 23.22 -1.87 -10.57
CA ASN A 59 24.04 -1.85 -9.37
C ASN A 59 23.77 -0.61 -8.50
N ARG A 60 22.50 -0.40 -8.15
CA ARG A 60 22.01 0.66 -7.24
C ARG A 60 20.78 0.20 -6.49
N SER A 61 20.45 0.86 -5.40
CA SER A 61 19.15 0.69 -4.74
C SER A 61 18.02 1.25 -5.63
N LEU A 62 16.80 0.85 -5.36
CA LEU A 62 15.61 1.44 -5.99
C LEU A 62 15.56 2.95 -5.79
N THR A 63 15.04 3.64 -6.78
CA THR A 63 14.61 5.04 -6.64
C THR A 63 13.28 5.10 -5.87
N PRO A 64 12.92 6.26 -5.26
CA PRO A 64 11.59 6.42 -4.65
C PRO A 64 10.44 6.11 -5.61
N ARG A 65 10.57 6.47 -6.89
CA ARG A 65 9.55 6.21 -7.91
C ARG A 65 9.41 4.71 -8.22
N GLU A 66 10.51 3.99 -8.34
CA GLU A 66 10.47 2.54 -8.55
C GLU A 66 9.85 1.83 -7.35
N ALA A 67 10.21 2.24 -6.14
CA ALA A 67 9.61 1.74 -4.91
C ALA A 67 8.11 2.07 -4.82
N ALA A 68 7.70 3.28 -5.21
CA ALA A 68 6.30 3.70 -5.25
C ALA A 68 5.48 2.86 -6.25
N ARG A 69 6.04 2.49 -7.39
CA ARG A 69 5.39 1.57 -8.35
C ARG A 69 5.17 0.18 -7.75
N ILE A 70 6.16 -0.34 -7.01
CA ILE A 70 6.01 -1.60 -6.26
C ILE A 70 4.90 -1.48 -5.22
N GLN A 71 4.78 -0.34 -4.56
CA GLN A 71 3.70 -0.01 -3.62
C GLN A 71 2.38 0.37 -4.33
N THR A 72 2.29 0.16 -5.63
CA THR A 72 1.07 0.42 -6.43
C THR A 72 0.60 1.87 -6.49
N PHE A 73 1.46 2.84 -6.22
CA PHE A 73 1.14 4.24 -6.46
C PHE A 73 1.10 4.56 -7.95
N PRO A 74 0.12 5.35 -8.40
CA PRO A 74 0.09 5.81 -9.79
C PRO A 74 1.25 6.76 -10.07
N ASP A 75 1.77 6.75 -11.31
CA ASP A 75 2.93 7.58 -11.69
C ASP A 75 2.68 9.09 -11.56
N ARG A 76 1.42 9.52 -11.68
CA ARG A 76 1.01 10.92 -11.46
C ARG A 76 1.08 11.38 -10.00
N HIS A 77 1.20 10.43 -9.03
CA HIS A 77 1.30 10.79 -7.62
C HIS A 77 2.69 11.34 -7.31
N ILE A 78 2.75 12.56 -6.81
CA ILE A 78 4.01 13.26 -6.51
C ILE A 78 4.33 13.08 -5.03
N PHE A 79 5.57 12.67 -4.76
CA PHE A 79 6.13 12.65 -3.40
C PHE A 79 7.04 13.84 -3.25
N GLU A 80 6.65 14.79 -2.42
CA GLU A 80 7.43 16.01 -2.22
C GLU A 80 8.60 15.82 -1.25
N GLY A 81 9.54 16.76 -1.30
CA GLY A 81 10.69 16.83 -0.42
C GLY A 81 11.93 16.11 -0.96
N THR A 82 12.93 16.02 -0.10
CA THR A 82 14.22 15.39 -0.46
C THR A 82 14.07 13.91 -0.73
N ARG A 83 15.01 13.31 -1.47
CA ARG A 83 15.05 11.86 -1.72
C ARG A 83 14.85 11.04 -0.43
N ARG A 84 15.48 11.47 0.68
CA ARG A 84 15.34 10.79 1.98
C ARG A 84 13.88 10.81 2.47
N LYS A 85 13.22 11.98 2.41
CA LYS A 85 11.81 12.11 2.78
C LYS A 85 10.92 11.26 1.89
N GLN A 86 11.13 11.28 0.58
CA GLN A 86 10.39 10.44 -0.37
C GLN A 86 10.53 8.95 -0.07
N CYS A 87 11.75 8.47 0.25
CA CYS A 87 11.96 7.07 0.64
C CYS A 87 11.22 6.70 1.93
N ILE A 88 11.17 7.61 2.91
CA ILE A 88 10.43 7.40 4.16
C ILE A 88 8.92 7.36 3.87
N LEU A 89 8.39 8.29 3.10
CA LEU A 89 6.97 8.34 2.74
C LEU A 89 6.53 7.06 2.01
N VAL A 90 7.29 6.62 1.02
CA VAL A 90 6.98 5.40 0.26
C VAL A 90 7.09 4.15 1.14
N GLY A 91 8.12 4.05 1.98
CA GLY A 91 8.33 2.87 2.83
C GLY A 91 7.28 2.72 3.92
N ASN A 92 6.72 3.83 4.42
CA ASN A 92 5.64 3.82 5.42
C ASN A 92 4.24 3.72 4.81
N ALA A 93 4.12 3.81 3.50
CA ALA A 93 2.82 3.87 2.85
C ALA A 93 2.09 2.53 2.85
N VAL A 94 0.77 2.59 3.01
CA VAL A 94 -0.11 1.49 2.63
C VAL A 94 -0.29 1.50 1.12
N PRO A 95 -0.11 0.37 0.41
CA PRO A 95 -0.30 0.32 -1.03
C PRO A 95 -1.73 0.68 -1.43
N PRO A 96 -1.95 1.66 -2.34
CA PRO A 96 -3.29 2.09 -2.75
C PRO A 96 -4.18 0.95 -3.26
N LEU A 97 -3.62 -0.03 -3.97
CA LEU A 97 -4.38 -1.17 -4.45
C LEU A 97 -4.87 -2.06 -3.30
N LEU A 98 -4.06 -2.26 -2.27
CA LEU A 98 -4.46 -3.00 -1.06
C LEU A 98 -5.58 -2.24 -0.34
N ALA A 99 -5.41 -0.93 -0.12
CA ALA A 99 -6.42 -0.09 0.52
C ALA A 99 -7.74 -0.12 -0.25
N SER A 100 -7.71 -0.07 -1.58
CA SER A 100 -8.91 -0.17 -2.43
C SER A 100 -9.61 -1.54 -2.28
N LYS A 101 -8.86 -2.63 -2.22
CA LYS A 101 -9.42 -3.97 -1.99
C LYS A 101 -10.13 -4.06 -0.63
N ILE A 102 -9.48 -3.58 0.42
CA ILE A 102 -10.07 -3.56 1.78
C ILE A 102 -11.33 -2.68 1.78
N ALA A 103 -11.29 -1.49 1.18
CA ALA A 103 -12.42 -0.58 1.11
C ALA A 103 -13.63 -1.21 0.39
N ASN A 104 -13.40 -1.95 -0.69
CA ASN A 104 -14.46 -2.64 -1.41
C ASN A 104 -15.14 -3.71 -0.53
N GLU A 105 -14.38 -4.48 0.24
CA GLU A 105 -14.95 -5.47 1.16
C GLU A 105 -15.72 -4.81 2.31
N ILE A 106 -15.21 -3.72 2.88
CA ILE A 106 -15.94 -2.94 3.89
C ILE A 106 -17.25 -2.42 3.32
N THR A 107 -17.22 -1.81 2.14
CA THR A 107 -18.42 -1.27 1.47
C THR A 107 -19.46 -2.37 1.23
N LYS A 108 -19.04 -3.53 0.75
CA LYS A 108 -19.90 -4.68 0.52
C LYS A 108 -20.56 -5.14 1.82
N HIS A 109 -19.77 -5.32 2.87
CA HIS A 109 -20.27 -5.79 4.18
C HIS A 109 -21.26 -4.80 4.80
N VAL A 110 -20.97 -3.51 4.78
CA VAL A 110 -21.87 -2.47 5.30
C VAL A 110 -23.18 -2.43 4.51
N ASN A 111 -23.13 -2.56 3.18
CA ASN A 111 -24.34 -2.64 2.36
C ASN A 111 -25.20 -3.89 2.68
N GLU A 112 -24.58 -5.01 2.97
CA GLU A 112 -25.30 -6.23 3.41
C GLU A 112 -25.98 -6.03 4.77
N LEU A 113 -25.31 -5.38 5.72
CA LEU A 113 -25.89 -5.03 7.02
C LEU A 113 -27.10 -4.10 6.88
N HIS A 114 -27.00 -3.07 6.05
CA HIS A 114 -28.12 -2.17 5.76
C HIS A 114 -29.31 -2.89 5.15
N LYS A 115 -29.09 -3.83 4.22
CA LYS A 115 -30.17 -4.65 3.65
C LYS A 115 -30.85 -5.53 4.70
N LYS A 116 -30.08 -6.18 5.58
CA LYS A 116 -30.62 -6.99 6.68
C LYS A 116 -31.45 -6.14 7.64
N SER A 117 -30.96 -4.97 8.04
CA SER A 117 -31.71 -4.05 8.92
C SER A 117 -33.01 -3.57 8.27
N SER A 118 -33.01 -3.25 6.99
CA SER A 118 -34.20 -2.84 6.26
C SER A 118 -35.24 -3.94 6.19
N ASN A 119 -34.82 -5.18 5.96
CA ASN A 119 -35.73 -6.34 5.91
C ASN A 119 -36.35 -6.62 7.29
N LEU A 120 -35.58 -6.52 8.39
CA LEU A 120 -36.08 -6.68 9.74
C LEU A 120 -37.13 -5.61 10.12
N ILE A 121 -36.95 -4.38 9.63
CA ILE A 121 -37.93 -3.29 9.82
C ILE A 121 -39.20 -3.59 9.03
N LEU A 122 -39.09 -4.10 7.81
CA LEU A 122 -40.24 -4.47 6.98
C LEU A 122 -41.03 -5.64 7.59
N GLU A 123 -40.35 -6.66 8.12
CA GLU A 123 -41.00 -7.77 8.80
C GLU A 123 -41.73 -7.34 10.09
N LYS A 124 -41.15 -6.46 10.90
CA LYS A 124 -41.82 -5.86 12.08
C LYS A 124 -43.02 -5.02 11.69
N ASN A 125 -42.94 -4.29 10.58
CA ASN A 125 -44.06 -3.45 10.13
C ASN A 125 -45.18 -4.22 9.42
N SER A 126 -44.92 -5.43 8.91
CA SER A 126 -45.98 -6.30 8.37
C SER A 126 -46.88 -6.91 9.47
N SER A 127 -46.40 -6.94 10.72
CA SER A 127 -47.20 -7.40 11.89
C SER A 127 -48.03 -6.30 12.54
N LEU A 128 -47.81 -5.05 12.14
CA LEU A 128 -48.57 -3.89 12.60
C LEU A 128 -49.17 -3.22 11.34
N ASN A 129 -50.49 -3.36 11.13
CA ASN A 129 -51.24 -2.67 10.08
C ASN A 129 -51.11 -1.15 10.27
N ILE A 130 -50.05 -0.52 9.77
CA ILE A 130 -49.89 0.92 9.68
C ILE A 130 -49.30 1.30 8.32
N ILE A 131 -50.20 1.74 7.45
CA ILE A 131 -50.16 2.84 6.48
C ILE A 131 -48.80 3.15 5.81
N ASN A 132 -48.79 2.93 4.49
CA ASN A 132 -48.06 3.62 3.42
C ASN A 132 -46.88 4.53 3.84
N PHE A 133 -45.70 3.96 3.87
CA PHE A 133 -44.51 4.76 3.60
C PHE A 133 -44.06 4.53 2.17
N THR A 134 -44.08 5.63 1.40
CA THR A 134 -43.51 5.73 0.06
C THR A 134 -42.13 5.10 0.01
N LYS A 135 -41.91 4.22 -0.97
CA LYS A 135 -40.60 3.68 -1.34
C LYS A 135 -39.59 4.81 -1.42
N ALA A 136 -38.84 5.02 -0.36
CA ALA A 136 -37.62 5.81 -0.44
C ALA A 136 -36.69 5.11 -1.42
N LYS A 137 -36.49 5.72 -2.58
CA LYS A 137 -35.45 5.30 -3.53
C LYS A 137 -34.16 5.17 -2.75
N SER A 138 -33.63 3.97 -2.64
CA SER A 138 -32.32 3.69 -2.09
C SER A 138 -31.30 4.60 -2.78
N LYS A 139 -30.99 5.75 -2.15
CA LYS A 139 -29.81 6.51 -2.50
C LYS A 139 -28.63 5.58 -2.23
N LYS A 140 -27.78 5.33 -3.26
CA LYS A 140 -26.45 4.80 -3.04
C LYS A 140 -25.83 5.62 -1.92
N THR A 141 -25.65 5.05 -0.75
CA THR A 141 -24.98 5.71 0.37
C THR A 141 -23.53 5.89 -0.06
N ASN A 142 -23.17 7.12 -0.46
CA ASN A 142 -21.78 7.47 -0.69
C ASN A 142 -21.10 7.48 0.67
N PHE A 143 -20.28 6.44 0.92
CA PHE A 143 -19.45 6.42 2.13
C PHE A 143 -18.43 7.55 2.05
N SER A 144 -18.26 8.23 3.19
CA SER A 144 -17.24 9.26 3.36
C SER A 144 -16.19 8.79 4.35
N PHE A 145 -14.97 9.30 4.24
CA PHE A 145 -13.87 8.99 5.14
C PHE A 145 -13.03 10.23 5.47
N VAL A 146 -12.34 10.15 6.59
CA VAL A 146 -11.30 11.11 7.00
C VAL A 146 -10.02 10.32 7.25
N ASP A 147 -8.90 10.81 6.73
CA ASP A 147 -7.58 10.20 6.91
C ASP A 147 -6.70 11.13 7.74
N PHE A 148 -6.58 10.85 9.04
CA PHE A 148 -5.84 11.69 10.00
C PHE A 148 -4.32 11.58 9.88
N PHE A 149 -3.81 10.45 9.40
CA PHE A 149 -2.37 10.19 9.30
C PHE A 149 -2.01 9.77 7.88
N SER A 150 -2.41 10.59 6.91
CA SER A 150 -2.35 10.28 5.49
C SER A 150 -0.94 9.95 4.96
N GLY A 151 0.12 10.47 5.60
CA GLY A 151 1.49 10.21 5.18
C GLY A 151 1.69 10.44 3.68
N ALA A 152 1.91 9.36 2.94
CA ALA A 152 2.01 9.39 1.47
C ALA A 152 0.63 9.37 0.75
N GLY A 153 -0.47 9.32 1.47
CA GLY A 153 -1.83 9.30 0.91
C GLY A 153 -2.27 7.97 0.31
N GLY A 154 -1.56 6.87 0.58
CA GLY A 154 -1.86 5.56 0.00
C GLY A 154 -3.24 5.03 0.35
N ILE A 155 -3.66 5.18 1.61
CA ILE A 155 -5.01 4.82 2.07
C ILE A 155 -6.04 5.69 1.37
N SER A 156 -5.88 7.03 1.41
CA SER A 156 -6.80 7.98 0.78
C SER A 156 -6.99 7.71 -0.70
N ILE A 157 -5.92 7.39 -1.44
CA ILE A 157 -6.01 7.02 -2.86
C ILE A 157 -6.82 5.73 -3.03
N GLY A 158 -6.55 4.72 -2.21
CA GLY A 158 -7.25 3.45 -2.27
C GLY A 158 -8.75 3.56 -1.98
N LEU A 159 -9.13 4.31 -0.95
CA LEU A 159 -10.53 4.57 -0.57
C LEU A 159 -11.27 5.35 -1.67
N LYS A 160 -10.64 6.39 -2.23
CA LYS A 160 -11.20 7.13 -3.38
C LYS A 160 -11.39 6.23 -4.61
N ASN A 161 -10.42 5.36 -4.91
CA ASN A 161 -10.54 4.41 -6.01
C ASN A 161 -11.65 3.37 -5.79
N ALA A 162 -12.05 3.12 -4.54
CA ALA A 162 -13.20 2.30 -4.17
C ALA A 162 -14.53 3.08 -4.17
N GLY A 163 -14.53 4.34 -4.58
CA GLY A 163 -15.74 5.19 -4.68
C GLY A 163 -16.15 5.87 -3.39
N MET A 164 -15.30 5.93 -2.38
CA MET A 164 -15.55 6.66 -1.14
C MET A 164 -15.15 8.15 -1.28
N ASN A 165 -15.87 9.03 -0.60
CA ASN A 165 -15.59 10.45 -0.60
C ASN A 165 -14.71 10.85 0.59
N CYS A 166 -13.64 11.62 0.33
CA CYS A 166 -12.84 12.24 1.39
C CYS A 166 -13.54 13.52 1.85
N ILE A 167 -13.75 13.66 3.15
CA ILE A 167 -14.29 14.86 3.78
C ILE A 167 -13.13 15.77 4.16
#